data_eaf875b418cad215a4174791312ee0e3
#
_entry.id   eaf875b418cad215a4174791312ee0e3
#
_cell.length_a   1.000
_cell.length_b   1.000
_cell.length_c   1.000
_cell.angle_alpha   90.00
_cell.angle_beta   90.00
_cell.angle_gamma   90.00
#
_symmetry.space_group_name_H-M   'P 1'
#
loop_
_entity.id
_entity.type
_entity.pdbx_description
1 polymer ?
#
loop_
_entity_poly.entity_id
_entity_poly.type
_entity_poly.pdbx_seq_one_letter_code
_entity_poly.pdbx_strand_id
1 'polypeptide(L)'
;MLSSGNCDGYRDMTVKNLLIIPALVLLACKALAGSADDEALENLAFEYINDLTNFSPASATLIGDHSADSKLDNVDAAARERRRQLYEEYKAALAAIDRNNLTRANQIDAEIFHNEIESSLWSINTLQEWAWNPLVYIDLSGGSIYGLVARDFAPVQSRLVSATSRLEQLPRFLEQARGSLQPERVPKIHTETAIKQNQGLVSIIESMIVPEMDVLSSGDRNRLEAAIELAKDAIAEHQTWLEEELLPRAAGDFRIGAELYDAKLAFALNSPMSRRKVKARAESEYQSVRNQMYVVAKDIYAETHPFTAFPDNPDEAYKQAIIRTALEKAYQKLPPRDGIVAVAREYLQQATDFVVEHNIVAMPDDPVEIIIMPEFQRGVALAYLDPPGPLDKGEKSFYAVAPLPENWTDEQVTSFLREYNLLSIQDLTIHEGVPGHYLQIALSNRYPSTLRSVLWSGPFVEGWAVYAERMMIDEGYLDNDPLMRLINLKWYLRVVTNAIIDSAIHVDGMTRDQAMHLMIEGGFQEEREAAGKWVRAQLTSAQLSTYFVGYQEHVEMRRAVEQVWDDEFTLRRYHDQVLSYGSPPVKFVRALILGEDISRSR
;
A
#
# COMPACT_ATOMS: atom_id res chain seq x y z
N MET A 1 -6.31 -63.82 42.31
CA MET A 1 -7.44 -64.15 43.17
C MET A 1 -8.56 -63.28 42.67
N LEU A 2 -9.47 -63.77 41.74
CA LEU A 2 -10.76 -64.41 42.05
C LEU A 2 -11.63 -63.47 42.91
N SER A 3 -12.76 -62.97 42.47
CA SER A 3 -14.01 -63.62 41.96
C SER A 3 -14.92 -62.50 41.45
N SER A 4 -15.57 -62.54 40.25
CA SER A 4 -16.85 -63.23 39.90
C SER A 4 -18.12 -62.73 40.66
N GLY A 5 -19.11 -62.37 39.85
CA GLY A 5 -20.53 -62.24 40.20
C GLY A 5 -21.27 -61.29 39.27
N ASN A 6 -21.78 -61.74 38.17
CA ASN A 6 -23.12 -62.12 37.69
C ASN A 6 -24.22 -61.07 37.91
N CYS A 7 -24.74 -60.59 36.82
CA CYS A 7 -25.94 -60.95 35.97
C CYS A 7 -27.28 -60.30 36.37
N ASP A 8 -27.89 -59.83 35.31
CA ASP A 8 -29.34 -59.75 35.04
C ASP A 8 -30.11 -58.41 35.23
N GLY A 9 -30.63 -57.95 34.10
CA GLY A 9 -31.64 -56.88 34.06
C GLY A 9 -31.91 -56.33 32.65
N TYR A 10 -32.20 -57.23 31.68
CA TYR A 10 -32.83 -56.84 30.40
C TYR A 10 -34.27 -56.46 30.62
N ARG A 11 -34.69 -55.26 30.21
CA ARG A 11 -36.04 -55.05 29.64
C ARG A 11 -36.12 -53.75 28.84
N ASP A 12 -36.40 -53.92 27.54
CA ASP A 12 -37.17 -53.05 26.62
C ASP A 12 -37.10 -51.53 26.80
N MET A 13 -36.32 -50.87 25.92
CA MET A 13 -36.69 -49.56 25.42
C MET A 13 -36.71 -49.59 23.88
N THR A 14 -37.88 -49.38 23.37
CA THR A 14 -38.32 -49.45 21.98
C THR A 14 -37.54 -48.56 21.03
N VAL A 15 -37.15 -49.16 19.90
CA VAL A 15 -36.62 -48.60 18.67
C VAL A 15 -37.62 -47.60 18.08
N LYS A 16 -37.55 -46.29 18.45
CA LYS A 16 -38.26 -45.20 17.74
C LYS A 16 -37.52 -43.86 17.65
N ASN A 17 -36.31 -43.70 18.17
CA ASN A 17 -35.60 -42.44 18.13
C ASN A 17 -34.24 -42.47 17.38
N LEU A 18 -34.05 -43.41 16.43
CA LEU A 18 -32.75 -43.59 15.73
C LEU A 18 -32.76 -43.13 14.26
N LEU A 19 -33.75 -42.32 13.84
CA LEU A 19 -33.84 -41.86 12.44
C LEU A 19 -33.78 -40.31 12.25
N ILE A 20 -33.60 -39.53 13.33
CA ILE A 20 -33.54 -38.07 13.22
C ILE A 20 -32.10 -37.52 13.26
N ILE A 21 -31.13 -38.26 13.82
CA ILE A 21 -29.73 -37.79 13.96
C ILE A 21 -28.94 -37.80 12.64
N PRO A 22 -29.11 -38.74 11.68
CA PRO A 22 -28.37 -38.67 10.43
C PRO A 22 -28.84 -37.56 9.48
N ALA A 23 -30.07 -37.10 9.56
CA ALA A 23 -30.57 -36.03 8.68
C ALA A 23 -30.09 -34.64 9.11
N LEU A 24 -29.93 -34.39 10.42
CA LEU A 24 -29.36 -33.13 10.94
C LEU A 24 -27.86 -33.05 10.76
N VAL A 25 -27.11 -34.15 10.84
CA VAL A 25 -25.67 -34.21 10.55
C VAL A 25 -25.41 -34.06 9.06
N LEU A 26 -26.24 -34.62 8.18
CA LEU A 26 -26.15 -34.46 6.73
C LEU A 26 -26.56 -33.03 6.27
N LEU A 27 -27.48 -32.37 6.97
CA LEU A 27 -27.79 -30.94 6.72
C LEU A 27 -26.68 -30.01 7.25
N ALA A 28 -26.05 -30.33 8.39
CA ALA A 28 -24.93 -29.57 8.92
C ALA A 28 -23.67 -29.77 8.08
N CYS A 29 -23.41 -30.95 7.52
CA CYS A 29 -22.34 -31.20 6.58
C CYS A 29 -22.55 -30.55 5.18
N LYS A 30 -23.81 -30.37 4.75
CA LYS A 30 -24.13 -29.62 3.53
C LYS A 30 -24.02 -28.11 3.71
N ALA A 31 -24.12 -27.60 4.94
CA ALA A 31 -23.91 -26.19 5.25
C ALA A 31 -22.42 -25.82 5.36
N LEU A 32 -21.52 -26.81 5.35
CA LEU A 32 -20.05 -26.63 5.36
C LEU A 32 -19.39 -26.95 4.00
N ALA A 33 -20.12 -27.51 3.04
CA ALA A 33 -19.64 -27.63 1.66
C ALA A 33 -20.09 -26.37 0.90
N GLY A 34 -19.13 -25.59 0.35
CA GLY A 34 -19.42 -24.48 -0.55
C GLY A 34 -20.38 -24.89 -1.67
N SER A 35 -21.09 -23.94 -2.24
CA SER A 35 -21.95 -24.20 -3.40
C SER A 35 -21.09 -24.55 -4.63
N ALA A 36 -21.68 -25.07 -5.69
CA ALA A 36 -20.98 -25.26 -6.97
C ALA A 36 -20.48 -23.91 -7.54
N ASP A 37 -21.19 -22.82 -7.23
CA ASP A 37 -20.79 -21.47 -7.61
C ASP A 37 -19.60 -20.95 -6.76
N ASP A 38 -19.49 -21.33 -5.48
CA ASP A 38 -18.31 -21.05 -4.67
C ASP A 38 -17.06 -21.73 -5.24
N GLU A 39 -17.17 -23.03 -5.56
CA GLU A 39 -16.07 -23.79 -6.19
C GLU A 39 -15.69 -23.21 -7.56
N ALA A 40 -16.68 -22.80 -8.36
CA ALA A 40 -16.44 -22.18 -9.66
C ALA A 40 -15.68 -20.84 -9.53
N LEU A 41 -16.05 -20.01 -8.55
CA LEU A 41 -15.36 -18.75 -8.29
C LEU A 41 -13.91 -18.96 -7.82
N GLU A 42 -13.71 -19.89 -6.88
CA GLU A 42 -12.38 -20.20 -6.34
C GLU A 42 -11.44 -20.75 -7.43
N ASN A 43 -11.96 -21.63 -8.30
CA ASN A 43 -11.21 -22.11 -9.46
C ASN A 43 -10.88 -20.99 -10.45
N LEU A 44 -11.84 -20.11 -10.76
CA LEU A 44 -11.63 -18.98 -11.65
C LEU A 44 -10.57 -18.00 -11.11
N ALA A 45 -10.60 -17.74 -9.79
CA ALA A 45 -9.60 -16.92 -9.12
C ALA A 45 -8.20 -17.55 -9.16
N PHE A 46 -8.12 -18.86 -8.94
CA PHE A 46 -6.87 -19.62 -9.04
C PHE A 46 -6.29 -19.58 -10.47
N GLU A 47 -7.12 -19.79 -11.48
CA GLU A 47 -6.70 -19.68 -12.89
C GLU A 47 -6.18 -18.27 -13.22
N TYR A 48 -6.87 -17.21 -12.77
CA TYR A 48 -6.43 -15.84 -12.96
C TYR A 48 -5.04 -15.57 -12.38
N ILE A 49 -4.79 -16.02 -11.15
CA ILE A 49 -3.49 -15.84 -10.49
C ILE A 49 -2.39 -16.61 -11.23
N ASN A 50 -2.66 -17.85 -11.64
CA ASN A 50 -1.71 -18.65 -12.41
C ASN A 50 -1.39 -18.01 -13.78
N ASP A 51 -2.35 -17.35 -14.41
CA ASP A 51 -2.14 -16.67 -15.69
C ASP A 51 -1.22 -15.45 -15.58
N LEU A 52 -1.02 -14.88 -14.37
CA LEU A 52 -0.03 -13.82 -14.15
C LEU A 52 1.37 -14.23 -14.61
N THR A 53 1.75 -15.49 -14.42
CA THR A 53 3.05 -16.04 -14.88
C THR A 53 3.23 -15.99 -16.39
N ASN A 54 2.14 -15.86 -17.15
CA ASN A 54 2.12 -15.84 -18.60
C ASN A 54 2.07 -14.39 -19.14
N PHE A 55 1.30 -13.51 -18.52
CA PHE A 55 1.11 -12.15 -19.04
C PHE A 55 1.80 -11.06 -18.19
N SER A 56 2.23 -11.35 -16.97
CA SER A 56 3.03 -10.45 -16.14
C SER A 56 3.99 -11.23 -15.22
N PRO A 57 5.00 -11.91 -15.77
CA PRO A 57 5.95 -12.71 -14.99
C PRO A 57 6.68 -11.90 -13.91
N ALA A 58 6.95 -10.62 -14.15
CA ALA A 58 7.54 -9.75 -13.14
C ALA A 58 6.60 -9.56 -11.94
N SER A 59 5.31 -9.33 -12.17
CA SER A 59 4.31 -9.23 -11.10
C SER A 59 4.10 -10.56 -10.39
N ALA A 60 4.14 -11.70 -11.11
CA ALA A 60 4.05 -13.03 -10.52
C ALA A 60 5.17 -13.26 -9.49
N THR A 61 6.42 -12.91 -9.83
CA THR A 61 7.54 -12.97 -8.87
C THR A 61 7.28 -12.11 -7.62
N LEU A 62 6.76 -10.89 -7.79
CA LEU A 62 6.51 -9.98 -6.67
C LEU A 62 5.39 -10.45 -5.73
N ILE A 63 4.44 -11.23 -6.22
CA ILE A 63 3.42 -11.86 -5.36
C ILE A 63 3.87 -13.20 -4.75
N GLY A 64 5.09 -13.67 -5.07
CA GLY A 64 5.66 -14.93 -4.57
C GLY A 64 5.37 -16.16 -5.44
N ASP A 65 4.92 -15.99 -6.69
CA ASP A 65 4.89 -17.10 -7.67
C ASP A 65 6.16 -17.09 -8.51
N HIS A 66 7.08 -17.96 -8.14
CA HIS A 66 8.41 -18.09 -8.73
C HIS A 66 8.50 -19.02 -9.95
N SER A 67 7.36 -19.53 -10.44
CA SER A 67 7.34 -20.49 -11.56
C SER A 67 7.77 -19.89 -12.91
N ALA A 68 7.73 -18.56 -13.04
CA ALA A 68 8.10 -17.81 -14.24
C ALA A 68 9.29 -16.84 -14.04
N ASP A 69 10.10 -17.01 -13.02
CA ASP A 69 11.20 -16.11 -12.65
C ASP A 69 12.22 -15.86 -13.77
N SER A 70 12.40 -16.79 -14.68
CA SER A 70 13.29 -16.64 -15.84
C SER A 70 12.70 -15.83 -17.00
N LYS A 71 11.41 -15.44 -16.92
CA LYS A 71 10.72 -14.70 -17.99
C LYS A 71 10.61 -13.22 -17.65
N LEU A 72 10.65 -12.37 -18.67
CA LEU A 72 10.33 -10.96 -18.58
C LEU A 72 9.10 -10.65 -19.42
N ASP A 73 8.30 -9.70 -18.97
CA ASP A 73 7.06 -9.27 -19.61
C ASP A 73 7.24 -8.95 -21.10
N ASN A 74 6.15 -9.16 -21.87
CA ASN A 74 5.97 -8.60 -23.19
C ASN A 74 5.01 -7.42 -23.11
N VAL A 75 5.43 -6.27 -23.62
CA VAL A 75 4.67 -5.02 -23.53
C VAL A 75 4.30 -4.44 -24.90
N ASP A 76 4.44 -5.23 -25.96
CA ASP A 76 4.03 -4.86 -27.31
C ASP A 76 2.49 -4.86 -27.50
N ALA A 77 2.05 -4.40 -28.65
CA ALA A 77 0.62 -4.33 -28.99
C ALA A 77 -0.06 -5.71 -29.00
N ALA A 78 0.66 -6.77 -29.42
CA ALA A 78 0.10 -8.12 -29.47
C ALA A 78 -0.07 -8.70 -28.05
N ALA A 79 0.88 -8.49 -27.15
CA ALA A 79 0.77 -8.90 -25.75
C ALA A 79 -0.37 -8.15 -25.05
N ARG A 80 -0.51 -6.86 -25.32
CA ARG A 80 -1.59 -6.02 -24.78
C ARG A 80 -2.97 -6.49 -25.24
N GLU A 81 -3.11 -6.85 -26.52
CA GLU A 81 -4.38 -7.38 -27.05
C GLU A 81 -4.71 -8.76 -26.46
N ARG A 82 -3.74 -9.66 -26.32
CA ARG A 82 -3.95 -10.96 -25.62
C ARG A 82 -4.41 -10.76 -24.17
N ARG A 83 -3.79 -9.81 -23.44
CA ARG A 83 -4.20 -9.47 -22.07
C ARG A 83 -5.62 -8.92 -22.01
N ARG A 84 -5.98 -8.05 -22.96
CA ARG A 84 -7.35 -7.52 -23.07
C ARG A 84 -8.37 -8.64 -23.30
N GLN A 85 -8.08 -9.58 -24.21
CA GLN A 85 -8.95 -10.74 -24.49
C GLN A 85 -9.11 -11.62 -23.25
N LEU A 86 -8.03 -11.90 -22.53
CA LEU A 86 -8.06 -12.68 -21.31
C LEU A 86 -8.95 -12.03 -20.23
N TYR A 87 -8.86 -10.72 -20.03
CA TYR A 87 -9.77 -10.03 -19.11
C TYR A 87 -11.25 -10.09 -19.53
N GLU A 88 -11.55 -10.04 -20.84
CA GLU A 88 -12.92 -10.24 -21.33
C GLU A 88 -13.44 -11.68 -21.08
N GLU A 89 -12.55 -12.67 -21.18
CA GLU A 89 -12.89 -14.07 -20.86
C GLU A 89 -13.18 -14.22 -19.36
N TYR A 90 -12.35 -13.67 -18.47
CA TYR A 90 -12.59 -13.66 -17.02
C TYR A 90 -13.87 -12.91 -16.67
N LYS A 91 -14.14 -11.79 -17.31
CA LYS A 91 -15.40 -11.03 -17.15
C LYS A 91 -16.62 -11.87 -17.48
N ALA A 92 -16.58 -12.57 -18.61
CA ALA A 92 -17.67 -13.43 -19.04
C ALA A 92 -17.86 -14.64 -18.10
N ALA A 93 -16.76 -15.27 -17.67
CA ALA A 93 -16.79 -16.41 -16.75
C ALA A 93 -17.34 -15.99 -15.36
N LEU A 94 -16.88 -14.86 -14.82
CA LEU A 94 -17.38 -14.33 -13.56
C LEU A 94 -18.87 -13.97 -13.62
N ALA A 95 -19.35 -13.43 -14.74
CA ALA A 95 -20.75 -13.09 -14.95
C ALA A 95 -21.67 -14.33 -15.04
N ALA A 96 -21.14 -15.51 -15.34
CA ALA A 96 -21.89 -16.78 -15.39
C ALA A 96 -22.13 -17.40 -14.00
N ILE A 97 -21.42 -16.96 -12.96
CA ILE A 97 -21.57 -17.45 -11.59
C ILE A 97 -22.78 -16.78 -10.93
N ASP A 98 -23.72 -17.60 -10.37
CA ASP A 98 -24.85 -17.03 -9.64
C ASP A 98 -24.43 -16.56 -8.24
N ARG A 99 -24.29 -15.24 -8.13
CA ARG A 99 -23.89 -14.56 -6.90
C ARG A 99 -24.76 -14.90 -5.69
N ASN A 100 -26.04 -15.22 -5.87
CA ASN A 100 -26.94 -15.52 -4.77
C ASN A 100 -26.62 -16.86 -4.09
N ASN A 101 -25.92 -17.74 -4.78
CA ASN A 101 -25.47 -19.03 -4.26
C ASN A 101 -24.11 -18.94 -3.56
N LEU A 102 -23.38 -17.80 -3.69
CA LEU A 102 -22.08 -17.62 -3.06
C LEU A 102 -22.20 -17.40 -1.55
N THR A 103 -21.25 -17.94 -0.82
CA THR A 103 -21.00 -17.55 0.57
C THR A 103 -20.68 -16.06 0.66
N ARG A 104 -20.91 -15.45 1.83
CA ARG A 104 -20.60 -14.02 2.03
C ARG A 104 -19.13 -13.68 1.76
N ALA A 105 -18.21 -14.58 2.08
CA ALA A 105 -16.80 -14.43 1.78
C ALA A 105 -16.57 -14.37 0.26
N ASN A 106 -17.14 -15.31 -0.49
CA ASN A 106 -17.00 -15.39 -1.94
C ASN A 106 -17.80 -14.29 -2.67
N GLN A 107 -18.90 -13.77 -2.10
CA GLN A 107 -19.52 -12.56 -2.63
C GLN A 107 -18.58 -11.37 -2.64
N ILE A 108 -17.74 -11.21 -1.59
CA ILE A 108 -16.73 -10.15 -1.52
C ILE A 108 -15.63 -10.41 -2.53
N ASP A 109 -15.12 -11.64 -2.62
CA ASP A 109 -14.05 -11.98 -3.56
C ASP A 109 -14.51 -11.80 -5.01
N ALA A 110 -15.76 -12.11 -5.33
CA ALA A 110 -16.36 -11.81 -6.63
C ALA A 110 -16.41 -10.30 -6.93
N GLU A 111 -16.71 -9.45 -5.94
CA GLU A 111 -16.73 -7.99 -6.11
C GLU A 111 -15.32 -7.40 -6.29
N ILE A 112 -14.33 -7.92 -5.55
CA ILE A 112 -12.93 -7.52 -5.70
C ILE A 112 -12.44 -7.90 -7.10
N PHE A 113 -12.72 -9.14 -7.52
CA PHE A 113 -12.32 -9.64 -8.82
C PHE A 113 -13.02 -8.90 -9.97
N HIS A 114 -14.30 -8.60 -9.81
CA HIS A 114 -15.03 -7.75 -10.77
C HIS A 114 -14.37 -6.36 -10.91
N ASN A 115 -14.06 -5.71 -9.80
CA ASN A 115 -13.38 -4.41 -9.81
C ASN A 115 -12.01 -4.47 -10.50
N GLU A 116 -11.23 -5.52 -10.27
CA GLU A 116 -9.94 -5.74 -10.90
C GLU A 116 -10.07 -5.87 -12.42
N ILE A 117 -10.97 -6.74 -12.88
CA ILE A 117 -11.19 -6.97 -14.32
C ILE A 117 -11.65 -5.68 -15.02
N GLU A 118 -12.64 -4.99 -14.46
CA GLU A 118 -13.17 -3.75 -15.05
C GLU A 118 -12.13 -2.63 -15.06
N SER A 119 -11.36 -2.46 -13.97
CA SER A 119 -10.30 -1.45 -13.91
C SER A 119 -9.17 -1.74 -14.90
N SER A 120 -8.79 -3.00 -15.06
CA SER A 120 -7.77 -3.44 -16.00
C SER A 120 -8.20 -3.23 -17.46
N LEU A 121 -9.43 -3.61 -17.80
CA LEU A 121 -10.01 -3.34 -19.13
C LEU A 121 -10.11 -1.85 -19.42
N TRP A 122 -10.55 -1.06 -18.43
CA TRP A 122 -10.61 0.40 -18.54
C TRP A 122 -9.22 1.02 -18.72
N SER A 123 -8.23 0.55 -17.97
CA SER A 123 -6.84 1.02 -18.08
C SER A 123 -6.26 0.73 -19.46
N ILE A 124 -6.48 -0.48 -20.01
CA ILE A 124 -6.01 -0.86 -21.35
C ILE A 124 -6.70 -0.04 -22.44
N ASN A 125 -8.03 0.10 -22.38
CA ASN A 125 -8.84 0.63 -23.48
C ASN A 125 -9.00 2.15 -23.43
N THR A 126 -9.11 2.75 -22.22
CA THR A 126 -9.54 4.15 -22.03
C THR A 126 -8.41 5.02 -21.49
N LEU A 127 -7.83 4.69 -20.34
CA LEU A 127 -6.75 5.47 -19.74
C LEU A 127 -5.46 5.38 -20.57
N GLN A 128 -5.13 4.18 -21.02
CA GLN A 128 -4.00 3.88 -21.91
C GLN A 128 -2.65 4.38 -21.34
N GLU A 129 -2.38 4.15 -20.06
CA GLU A 129 -1.10 4.54 -19.44
C GLU A 129 0.10 3.96 -20.21
N TRP A 130 -0.07 2.80 -20.83
CA TRP A 130 0.91 2.18 -21.70
C TRP A 130 1.40 3.07 -22.85
N ALA A 131 0.61 4.07 -23.25
CA ALA A 131 0.93 4.95 -24.38
C ALA A 131 1.59 6.28 -23.96
N TRP A 132 1.43 6.69 -22.68
CA TRP A 132 1.87 8.02 -22.26
C TRP A 132 2.65 8.05 -20.94
N ASN A 133 2.69 6.95 -20.17
CA ASN A 133 3.41 6.91 -18.89
C ASN A 133 4.66 6.02 -19.00
N PRO A 134 5.85 6.60 -19.23
CA PRO A 134 7.09 5.83 -19.32
C PRO A 134 7.47 5.15 -17.99
N LEU A 135 6.95 5.63 -16.86
CA LEU A 135 7.27 5.08 -15.54
C LEU A 135 6.76 3.64 -15.36
N VAL A 136 5.65 3.27 -16.04
CA VAL A 136 5.15 1.89 -16.04
C VAL A 136 6.23 0.90 -16.51
N TYR A 137 7.05 1.29 -17.48
CA TYR A 137 8.12 0.43 -18.00
C TYR A 137 9.37 0.45 -17.11
N ILE A 138 9.67 1.59 -16.49
CA ILE A 138 10.75 1.70 -15.49
C ILE A 138 10.45 0.81 -14.28
N ASP A 139 9.24 0.88 -13.75
CA ASP A 139 8.81 0.09 -12.60
C ASP A 139 8.82 -1.41 -12.90
N LEU A 140 8.32 -1.82 -14.07
CA LEU A 140 8.36 -3.23 -14.50
C LEU A 140 9.79 -3.74 -14.66
N SER A 141 10.68 -2.99 -15.31
CA SER A 141 12.08 -3.41 -15.51
C SER A 141 12.83 -3.50 -14.19
N GLY A 142 12.74 -2.48 -13.34
CA GLY A 142 13.37 -2.44 -12.02
C GLY A 142 12.83 -3.51 -11.08
N GLY A 143 11.51 -3.58 -10.94
CA GLY A 143 10.81 -4.55 -10.11
C GLY A 143 11.08 -6.01 -10.52
N SER A 144 11.23 -6.26 -11.83
CA SER A 144 11.52 -7.60 -12.36
C SER A 144 12.85 -8.17 -11.87
N ILE A 145 13.88 -7.33 -11.73
CA ILE A 145 15.20 -7.75 -11.24
C ILE A 145 15.23 -7.70 -9.71
N TYR A 146 14.72 -6.61 -9.11
CA TYR A 146 14.68 -6.45 -7.66
C TYR A 146 13.97 -7.61 -6.96
N GLY A 147 12.80 -8.04 -7.43
CA GLY A 147 12.04 -9.15 -6.87
C GLY A 147 12.80 -10.47 -6.81
N LEU A 148 13.80 -10.68 -7.70
CA LEU A 148 14.65 -11.88 -7.69
C LEU A 148 15.81 -11.81 -6.70
N VAL A 149 16.30 -10.62 -6.36
CA VAL A 149 17.55 -10.48 -5.61
C VAL A 149 17.36 -9.93 -4.19
N ALA A 150 16.21 -9.31 -3.90
CA ALA A 150 15.94 -8.65 -2.63
C ALA A 150 15.65 -9.62 -1.47
N ARG A 151 15.19 -10.85 -1.74
CA ARG A 151 14.73 -11.83 -0.75
C ARG A 151 15.35 -13.19 -0.97
N ASP A 152 15.29 -14.04 0.06
CA ASP A 152 15.96 -15.35 0.09
C ASP A 152 14.99 -16.53 -0.17
N PHE A 153 13.96 -16.31 -0.99
CA PHE A 153 12.94 -17.33 -1.32
C PHE A 153 13.50 -18.60 -1.98
N ALA A 154 14.70 -18.52 -2.54
CA ALA A 154 15.42 -19.64 -3.14
C ALA A 154 16.94 -19.46 -2.99
N PRO A 155 17.77 -20.52 -3.21
CA PRO A 155 19.22 -20.38 -3.22
C PRO A 155 19.66 -19.25 -4.16
N VAL A 156 20.58 -18.41 -3.70
CA VAL A 156 21.07 -17.23 -4.45
C VAL A 156 21.54 -17.59 -5.86
N GLN A 157 22.17 -18.76 -6.04
CA GLN A 157 22.57 -19.25 -7.36
C GLN A 157 21.38 -19.37 -8.32
N SER A 158 20.25 -19.94 -7.87
CA SER A 158 19.05 -20.11 -8.70
C SER A 158 18.44 -18.76 -9.07
N ARG A 159 18.38 -17.83 -8.10
CA ARG A 159 17.86 -16.47 -8.29
C ARG A 159 18.71 -15.68 -9.29
N LEU A 160 20.04 -15.80 -9.21
CA LEU A 160 20.96 -15.18 -10.17
C LEU A 160 20.83 -15.76 -11.59
N VAL A 161 20.58 -17.07 -11.74
CA VAL A 161 20.30 -17.68 -13.05
C VAL A 161 19.01 -17.12 -13.65
N SER A 162 17.98 -16.93 -12.85
CA SER A 162 16.73 -16.29 -13.29
C SER A 162 16.95 -14.81 -13.66
N ALA A 163 17.69 -14.07 -12.83
CA ALA A 163 18.07 -12.68 -13.12
C ALA A 163 18.87 -12.56 -14.43
N THR A 164 19.82 -13.49 -14.67
CA THR A 164 20.54 -13.56 -15.95
C THR A 164 19.58 -13.65 -17.13
N SER A 165 18.60 -14.54 -17.05
CA SER A 165 17.60 -14.70 -18.13
C SER A 165 16.75 -13.45 -18.34
N ARG A 166 16.41 -12.71 -17.28
CA ARG A 166 15.67 -11.43 -17.42
C ARG A 166 16.55 -10.34 -17.99
N LEU A 167 17.81 -10.24 -17.57
CA LEU A 167 18.77 -9.27 -18.14
C LEU A 167 18.98 -9.49 -19.65
N GLU A 168 19.06 -10.74 -20.11
CA GLU A 168 19.15 -11.09 -21.53
C GLU A 168 17.91 -10.64 -22.34
N GLN A 169 16.75 -10.55 -21.70
CA GLN A 169 15.49 -10.12 -22.34
C GLN A 169 15.25 -8.61 -22.26
N LEU A 170 16.01 -7.88 -21.45
CA LEU A 170 15.83 -6.44 -21.21
C LEU A 170 15.92 -5.60 -22.49
N PRO A 171 16.84 -5.84 -23.45
CA PRO A 171 16.88 -5.08 -24.71
C PRO A 171 15.56 -5.15 -25.48
N ARG A 172 14.98 -6.36 -25.63
CA ARG A 172 13.66 -6.55 -26.24
C ARG A 172 12.58 -5.79 -25.51
N PHE A 173 12.55 -5.88 -24.17
CA PHE A 173 11.56 -5.20 -23.35
C PHE A 173 11.60 -3.67 -23.54
N LEU A 174 12.80 -3.07 -23.48
CA LEU A 174 12.98 -1.63 -23.66
C LEU A 174 12.66 -1.16 -25.07
N GLU A 175 12.94 -1.99 -26.09
CA GLU A 175 12.51 -1.72 -27.48
C GLU A 175 10.98 -1.71 -27.60
N GLN A 176 10.29 -2.70 -27.01
CA GLN A 176 8.82 -2.74 -26.98
C GLN A 176 8.21 -1.56 -26.21
N ALA A 177 8.85 -1.12 -25.12
CA ALA A 177 8.44 0.06 -24.38
C ALA A 177 8.52 1.33 -25.23
N ARG A 178 9.65 1.54 -25.93
CA ARG A 178 9.82 2.66 -26.87
C ARG A 178 8.76 2.62 -28.00
N GLY A 179 8.48 1.42 -28.53
CA GLY A 179 7.48 1.23 -29.56
C GLY A 179 6.02 1.43 -29.11
N SER A 180 5.75 1.31 -27.83
CA SER A 180 4.41 1.49 -27.24
C SER A 180 4.12 2.95 -26.88
N LEU A 181 5.12 3.72 -26.45
CA LEU A 181 4.97 5.11 -26.07
C LEU A 181 4.67 6.01 -27.27
N GLN A 182 3.76 6.96 -27.08
CA GLN A 182 3.37 7.99 -28.04
C GLN A 182 3.90 9.35 -27.52
N PRO A 183 5.06 9.83 -27.98
CA PRO A 183 5.77 10.95 -27.36
C PRO A 183 4.92 12.20 -27.14
N GLU A 184 4.03 12.53 -28.07
CA GLU A 184 3.18 13.73 -27.99
C GLU A 184 2.12 13.63 -26.87
N ARG A 185 1.86 12.41 -26.37
CA ARG A 185 0.95 12.16 -25.25
C ARG A 185 1.68 12.12 -23.90
N VAL A 186 2.99 11.97 -23.91
CA VAL A 186 3.78 11.83 -22.68
C VAL A 186 3.94 13.20 -22.02
N PRO A 187 3.57 13.36 -20.73
CA PRO A 187 3.85 14.60 -20.02
C PRO A 187 5.34 14.76 -19.74
N LYS A 188 5.83 15.99 -19.85
CA LYS A 188 7.25 16.30 -19.65
C LYS A 188 7.77 15.85 -18.29
N ILE A 189 7.00 16.04 -17.21
CA ILE A 189 7.38 15.64 -15.85
C ILE A 189 7.57 14.12 -15.72
N HIS A 190 6.78 13.31 -16.44
CA HIS A 190 6.95 11.85 -16.46
C HIS A 190 8.24 11.44 -17.15
N THR A 191 8.58 12.10 -18.27
CA THR A 191 9.85 11.85 -18.97
C THR A 191 11.06 12.27 -18.11
N GLU A 192 11.01 13.46 -17.49
CA GLU A 192 12.08 13.95 -16.61
C GLU A 192 12.30 13.03 -15.40
N THR A 193 11.22 12.40 -14.90
CA THR A 193 11.30 11.41 -13.82
C THR A 193 11.87 10.09 -14.33
N ALA A 194 11.39 9.60 -15.48
CA ALA A 194 11.91 8.37 -16.09
C ALA A 194 13.42 8.45 -16.38
N ILE A 195 13.91 9.59 -16.89
CA ILE A 195 15.36 9.86 -17.09
C ILE A 195 16.13 9.66 -15.78
N LYS A 196 15.63 10.16 -14.66
CA LYS A 196 16.29 10.04 -13.36
C LYS A 196 16.26 8.61 -12.83
N GLN A 197 15.16 7.89 -13.04
CA GLN A 197 14.94 6.55 -12.47
C GLN A 197 15.57 5.43 -13.33
N ASN A 198 15.77 5.66 -14.63
CA ASN A 198 16.30 4.64 -15.54
C ASN A 198 17.69 4.10 -15.09
N GLN A 199 18.51 4.91 -14.45
CA GLN A 199 19.80 4.49 -13.89
C GLN A 199 19.67 3.59 -12.64
N GLY A 200 18.49 3.57 -12.01
CA GLY A 200 18.25 2.75 -10.82
C GLY A 200 18.43 1.25 -11.09
N LEU A 201 18.14 0.78 -12.30
CA LEU A 201 18.38 -0.62 -12.66
C LEU A 201 19.87 -0.97 -12.71
N VAL A 202 20.73 -0.04 -13.14
CA VAL A 202 22.20 -0.22 -13.08
C VAL A 202 22.64 -0.33 -11.62
N SER A 203 22.09 0.49 -10.73
CA SER A 203 22.37 0.42 -9.29
C SER A 203 21.99 -0.94 -8.68
N ILE A 204 20.84 -1.53 -9.07
CA ILE A 204 20.43 -2.88 -8.62
C ILE A 204 21.49 -3.91 -9.08
N ILE A 205 21.89 -3.87 -10.34
CA ILE A 205 22.90 -4.78 -10.90
C ILE A 205 24.21 -4.69 -10.10
N GLU A 206 24.71 -3.47 -9.90
CA GLU A 206 26.00 -3.24 -9.26
C GLU A 206 26.02 -3.52 -7.76
N SER A 207 24.92 -3.23 -7.05
CA SER A 207 24.86 -3.36 -5.59
C SER A 207 24.30 -4.69 -5.10
N MET A 208 23.45 -5.39 -5.89
CA MET A 208 22.76 -6.59 -5.44
C MET A 208 23.09 -7.86 -6.26
N ILE A 209 23.54 -7.72 -7.51
CA ILE A 209 23.90 -8.89 -8.35
C ILE A 209 25.40 -9.12 -8.32
N VAL A 210 26.20 -8.11 -8.68
CA VAL A 210 27.65 -8.23 -8.81
C VAL A 210 28.34 -8.78 -7.55
N PRO A 211 27.99 -8.35 -6.32
CA PRO A 211 28.61 -8.88 -5.11
C PRO A 211 28.36 -10.39 -4.87
N GLU A 212 27.30 -10.95 -5.43
CA GLU A 212 26.89 -12.33 -5.23
C GLU A 212 27.36 -13.30 -6.33
N MET A 213 28.06 -12.81 -7.36
CA MET A 213 28.42 -13.61 -8.55
C MET A 213 29.39 -14.77 -8.25
N ASP A 214 30.12 -14.72 -7.15
CA ASP A 214 31.13 -15.74 -6.80
C ASP A 214 30.54 -17.12 -6.47
N VAL A 215 29.22 -17.18 -6.18
CA VAL A 215 28.53 -18.46 -5.92
C VAL A 215 28.20 -19.26 -7.20
N LEU A 216 28.33 -18.62 -8.37
CA LEU A 216 27.97 -19.23 -9.65
C LEU A 216 29.09 -20.15 -10.17
N SER A 217 28.68 -21.16 -10.97
CA SER A 217 29.63 -21.89 -11.81
C SER A 217 30.32 -20.94 -12.79
N SER A 218 31.52 -21.28 -13.26
CA SER A 218 32.23 -20.46 -14.25
C SER A 218 31.41 -20.22 -15.53
N GLY A 219 30.59 -21.16 -15.94
CA GLY A 219 29.72 -21.05 -17.12
C GLY A 219 28.57 -20.06 -16.88
N ASP A 220 27.85 -20.18 -15.74
CA ASP A 220 26.76 -19.29 -15.37
C ASP A 220 27.28 -17.86 -15.10
N ARG A 221 28.45 -17.74 -14.46
CA ARG A 221 29.10 -16.46 -14.22
C ARG A 221 29.42 -15.73 -15.53
N ASN A 222 30.08 -16.40 -16.49
CA ASN A 222 30.37 -15.80 -17.79
C ASN A 222 29.08 -15.38 -18.54
N ARG A 223 28.00 -16.18 -18.42
CA ARG A 223 26.71 -15.83 -19.01
C ARG A 223 26.10 -14.60 -18.34
N LEU A 224 26.16 -14.52 -17.00
CA LEU A 224 25.67 -13.35 -16.25
C LEU A 224 26.49 -12.09 -16.57
N GLU A 225 27.83 -12.18 -16.64
CA GLU A 225 28.70 -11.07 -17.05
C GLU A 225 28.29 -10.54 -18.44
N ALA A 226 28.08 -11.42 -19.41
CA ALA A 226 27.64 -11.04 -20.75
C ALA A 226 26.21 -10.42 -20.72
N ALA A 227 25.30 -10.96 -19.91
CA ALA A 227 23.94 -10.44 -19.76
C ALA A 227 23.93 -9.04 -19.09
N ILE A 228 24.82 -8.79 -18.13
CA ILE A 228 25.00 -7.49 -17.49
C ILE A 228 25.44 -6.44 -18.51
N GLU A 229 26.46 -6.73 -19.32
CA GLU A 229 26.93 -5.79 -20.36
C GLU A 229 25.81 -5.49 -21.36
N LEU A 230 25.11 -6.53 -21.85
CA LEU A 230 23.99 -6.39 -22.76
C LEU A 230 22.86 -5.51 -22.16
N ALA A 231 22.54 -5.71 -20.88
CA ALA A 231 21.52 -4.94 -20.17
C ALA A 231 21.96 -3.48 -19.98
N LYS A 232 23.22 -3.23 -19.57
CA LYS A 232 23.75 -1.88 -19.41
C LYS A 232 23.75 -1.10 -20.73
N ASP A 233 24.14 -1.72 -21.83
CA ASP A 233 24.07 -1.12 -23.16
C ASP A 233 22.64 -0.74 -23.54
N ALA A 234 21.67 -1.63 -23.30
CA ALA A 234 20.24 -1.37 -23.57
C ALA A 234 19.67 -0.25 -22.68
N ILE A 235 20.09 -0.17 -21.41
CA ILE A 235 19.70 0.90 -20.48
C ILE A 235 20.28 2.24 -20.96
N ALA A 236 21.54 2.26 -21.39
CA ALA A 236 22.19 3.46 -21.92
C ALA A 236 21.54 3.94 -23.22
N GLU A 237 21.20 3.02 -24.13
CA GLU A 237 20.44 3.33 -25.35
C GLU A 237 19.05 3.89 -25.00
N HIS A 238 18.37 3.30 -24.03
CA HIS A 238 17.08 3.80 -23.56
C HIS A 238 17.18 5.18 -22.90
N GLN A 239 18.25 5.42 -22.13
CA GLN A 239 18.55 6.74 -21.56
C GLN A 239 18.69 7.81 -22.67
N THR A 240 19.49 7.52 -23.68
CA THR A 240 19.67 8.40 -24.84
C THR A 240 18.35 8.69 -25.54
N TRP A 241 17.54 7.64 -25.75
CA TRP A 241 16.22 7.81 -26.35
C TRP A 241 15.27 8.66 -25.49
N LEU A 242 15.27 8.47 -24.16
CA LEU A 242 14.49 9.32 -23.25
C LEU A 242 14.88 10.79 -23.34
N GLU A 243 16.19 11.08 -23.41
CA GLU A 243 16.75 12.44 -23.41
C GLU A 243 16.63 13.13 -24.78
N GLU A 244 16.97 12.43 -25.85
CA GLU A 244 17.13 13.01 -27.18
C GLU A 244 15.88 12.88 -28.07
N GLU A 245 15.06 11.85 -27.84
CA GLU A 245 13.88 11.58 -28.67
C GLU A 245 12.57 11.86 -27.91
N LEU A 246 12.41 11.32 -26.69
CA LEU A 246 11.15 11.45 -25.95
C LEU A 246 10.98 12.84 -25.34
N LEU A 247 11.99 13.34 -24.60
CA LEU A 247 11.90 14.60 -23.85
C LEU A 247 11.58 15.81 -24.76
N PRO A 248 12.23 15.97 -25.94
CA PRO A 248 11.92 17.09 -26.84
C PRO A 248 10.51 17.06 -27.43
N ARG A 249 9.90 15.88 -27.50
CA ARG A 249 8.55 15.65 -28.06
C ARG A 249 7.47 15.51 -26.98
N ALA A 250 7.85 15.45 -25.69
CA ALA A 250 6.94 15.28 -24.57
C ALA A 250 6.06 16.53 -24.39
N ALA A 251 4.85 16.48 -24.91
CA ALA A 251 3.89 17.59 -24.94
C ALA A 251 2.54 17.27 -24.28
N GLY A 252 2.39 16.07 -23.72
CA GLY A 252 1.17 15.62 -23.02
C GLY A 252 0.92 16.44 -21.74
N ASP A 253 -0.35 16.56 -21.38
CA ASP A 253 -0.74 17.10 -20.07
C ASP A 253 -0.80 15.95 -19.05
N PHE A 254 -0.21 16.14 -17.88
CA PHE A 254 -0.34 15.20 -16.76
C PHE A 254 -1.75 15.22 -16.15
N ARG A 255 -2.52 16.27 -16.38
CA ARG A 255 -3.90 16.40 -15.91
C ARG A 255 -4.81 15.53 -16.74
N ILE A 256 -5.36 14.50 -16.13
CA ILE A 256 -6.20 13.54 -16.84
C ILE A 256 -7.66 14.02 -17.02
N GLY A 257 -8.05 15.12 -16.36
CA GLY A 257 -9.40 15.70 -16.44
C GLY A 257 -10.45 14.94 -15.65
N ALA A 258 -11.65 15.52 -15.56
CA ALA A 258 -12.70 15.05 -14.63
C ALA A 258 -13.20 13.64 -14.96
N GLU A 259 -13.40 13.30 -16.23
CA GLU A 259 -13.98 12.02 -16.64
C GLU A 259 -13.05 10.84 -16.29
N LEU A 260 -11.77 10.93 -16.68
CA LEU A 260 -10.80 9.88 -16.39
C LEU A 260 -10.47 9.82 -14.90
N TYR A 261 -10.39 10.99 -14.24
CA TYR A 261 -10.12 11.06 -12.81
C TYR A 261 -11.25 10.41 -11.99
N ASP A 262 -12.52 10.73 -12.28
CA ASP A 262 -13.68 10.19 -11.56
C ASP A 262 -13.79 8.67 -11.75
N ALA A 263 -13.50 8.15 -12.95
CA ALA A 263 -13.47 6.71 -13.21
C ALA A 263 -12.30 6.03 -12.44
N LYS A 264 -11.08 6.59 -12.53
CA LYS A 264 -9.90 6.06 -11.81
C LYS A 264 -10.12 6.05 -10.31
N LEU A 265 -10.69 7.14 -9.76
CA LEU A 265 -11.01 7.25 -8.35
C LEU A 265 -12.02 6.19 -7.90
N ALA A 266 -13.05 5.93 -8.72
CA ALA A 266 -14.06 4.92 -8.39
C ALA A 266 -13.45 3.52 -8.30
N PHE A 267 -12.55 3.14 -9.21
CA PHE A 267 -11.81 1.88 -9.16
C PHE A 267 -10.83 1.83 -7.98
N ALA A 268 -10.05 2.89 -7.78
CA ALA A 268 -9.04 2.93 -6.72
C ALA A 268 -9.66 2.87 -5.32
N LEU A 269 -10.77 3.56 -5.10
CA LEU A 269 -11.45 3.56 -3.80
C LEU A 269 -12.33 2.32 -3.60
N ASN A 270 -12.92 1.79 -4.65
CA ASN A 270 -13.99 0.78 -4.56
C ASN A 270 -15.00 1.10 -3.43
N SER A 271 -15.43 2.36 -3.36
CA SER A 271 -16.20 2.98 -2.27
C SER A 271 -17.33 3.83 -2.88
N PRO A 272 -18.42 4.11 -2.13
CA PRO A 272 -19.48 5.00 -2.59
C PRO A 272 -19.07 6.49 -2.61
N MET A 273 -17.81 6.80 -2.33
CA MET A 273 -17.28 8.16 -2.25
C MET A 273 -16.97 8.72 -3.64
N SER A 274 -17.74 9.72 -4.08
CA SER A 274 -17.40 10.48 -5.30
C SER A 274 -16.35 11.56 -5.02
N ARG A 275 -15.61 12.00 -6.04
CA ARG A 275 -14.64 13.11 -5.95
C ARG A 275 -15.20 14.33 -5.21
N ARG A 276 -16.43 14.74 -5.51
CA ARG A 276 -17.08 15.87 -4.82
C ARG A 276 -17.28 15.63 -3.33
N LYS A 277 -17.64 14.40 -2.93
CA LYS A 277 -17.78 14.03 -1.51
C LYS A 277 -16.42 13.99 -0.83
N VAL A 278 -15.40 13.41 -1.46
CA VAL A 278 -14.02 13.38 -0.94
C VAL A 278 -13.54 14.82 -0.69
N LYS A 279 -13.65 15.71 -1.70
CA LYS A 279 -13.23 17.10 -1.60
C LYS A 279 -13.96 17.83 -0.48
N ALA A 280 -15.29 17.77 -0.42
CA ALA A 280 -16.08 18.45 0.60
C ALA A 280 -15.75 17.97 2.02
N ARG A 281 -15.55 16.64 2.21
CA ARG A 281 -15.12 16.08 3.50
C ARG A 281 -13.70 16.55 3.86
N ALA A 282 -12.76 16.53 2.91
CA ALA A 282 -11.39 16.95 3.15
C ALA A 282 -11.30 18.44 3.48
N GLU A 283 -12.06 19.31 2.81
CA GLU A 283 -12.13 20.76 3.14
C GLU A 283 -12.72 21.00 4.54
N SER A 284 -13.75 20.25 4.93
CA SER A 284 -14.32 20.33 6.29
C SER A 284 -13.31 19.83 7.34
N GLU A 285 -12.66 18.71 7.07
CA GLU A 285 -11.68 18.11 7.99
C GLU A 285 -10.43 18.97 8.11
N TYR A 286 -10.01 19.63 7.04
CA TYR A 286 -8.91 20.60 7.07
C TYR A 286 -9.13 21.70 8.14
N GLN A 287 -10.33 22.25 8.22
CA GLN A 287 -10.65 23.25 9.24
C GLN A 287 -10.72 22.62 10.64
N SER A 288 -11.29 21.43 10.76
CA SER A 288 -11.40 20.67 12.01
C SER A 288 -10.02 20.37 12.60
N VAL A 289 -9.12 19.82 11.81
CA VAL A 289 -7.75 19.45 12.25
C VAL A 289 -6.95 20.68 12.66
N ARG A 290 -7.00 21.76 11.90
CA ARG A 290 -6.32 23.03 12.26
C ARG A 290 -6.83 23.59 13.59
N ASN A 291 -8.13 23.49 13.86
CA ASN A 291 -8.69 23.89 15.16
C ASN A 291 -8.20 22.97 16.29
N GLN A 292 -8.13 21.66 16.07
CA GLN A 292 -7.55 20.71 17.03
C GLN A 292 -6.08 21.04 17.30
N MET A 293 -5.28 21.28 16.25
CA MET A 293 -3.89 21.71 16.39
C MET A 293 -3.76 22.98 17.22
N TYR A 294 -4.62 23.97 17.00
CA TYR A 294 -4.61 25.20 17.80
C TYR A 294 -4.89 24.93 19.27
N VAL A 295 -5.85 24.06 19.60
CA VAL A 295 -6.16 23.69 20.99
C VAL A 295 -4.94 23.08 21.68
N VAL A 296 -4.28 22.10 21.05
CA VAL A 296 -3.08 21.47 21.59
C VAL A 296 -1.91 22.46 21.65
N ALA A 297 -1.74 23.28 20.61
CA ALA A 297 -0.65 24.26 20.55
C ALA A 297 -0.74 25.35 21.62
N LYS A 298 -1.94 25.73 22.08
CA LYS A 298 -2.11 26.69 23.18
C LYS A 298 -1.46 26.19 24.48
N ASP A 299 -1.67 24.93 24.81
CA ASP A 299 -1.15 24.34 26.05
C ASP A 299 0.39 24.30 25.98
N ILE A 300 0.95 23.86 24.85
CA ILE A 300 2.40 23.86 24.61
C ILE A 300 2.98 25.29 24.65
N TYR A 301 2.28 26.26 24.07
CA TYR A 301 2.70 27.66 24.07
C TYR A 301 2.70 28.25 25.50
N ALA A 302 1.66 27.95 26.29
CA ALA A 302 1.50 28.46 27.66
C ALA A 302 2.62 28.01 28.60
N GLU A 303 3.25 26.83 28.38
CA GLU A 303 4.39 26.37 29.17
C GLU A 303 5.57 27.37 29.16
N THR A 304 5.82 28.01 28.02
CA THR A 304 6.93 28.98 27.85
C THR A 304 6.45 30.43 27.95
N HIS A 305 5.14 30.66 27.84
CA HIS A 305 4.50 31.98 27.87
C HIS A 305 3.31 32.01 28.85
N PRO A 306 3.55 31.75 30.16
CA PRO A 306 2.47 31.52 31.15
C PRO A 306 1.54 32.70 31.39
N PHE A 307 1.90 33.88 30.94
CA PHE A 307 1.08 35.10 31.11
C PHE A 307 0.31 35.49 29.83
N THR A 308 0.30 34.64 28.82
CA THR A 308 -0.43 34.94 27.57
C THR A 308 -1.94 34.83 27.77
N ALA A 309 -2.65 35.93 27.52
CA ALA A 309 -4.10 35.89 27.42
C ALA A 309 -4.51 35.51 25.98
N PHE A 310 -5.10 34.35 25.82
CA PHE A 310 -5.62 33.91 24.52
C PHE A 310 -6.98 34.58 24.26
N PRO A 311 -7.22 35.12 23.05
CA PRO A 311 -8.51 35.69 22.69
C PRO A 311 -9.60 34.60 22.60
N ASP A 312 -10.84 34.95 22.97
CA ASP A 312 -11.98 34.01 22.90
C ASP A 312 -12.31 33.60 21.47
N ASN A 313 -12.13 34.50 20.50
CA ASN A 313 -12.37 34.25 19.08
C ASN A 313 -11.14 34.66 18.26
N PRO A 314 -10.08 33.81 18.25
CA PRO A 314 -8.87 34.08 17.49
C PRO A 314 -9.13 33.99 15.98
N ASP A 315 -8.56 34.91 15.22
CA ASP A 315 -8.52 34.79 13.77
C ASP A 315 -7.53 33.72 13.32
N GLU A 316 -7.57 33.36 12.03
CA GLU A 316 -6.72 32.29 11.48
C GLU A 316 -5.23 32.68 11.53
N ALA A 317 -4.85 33.93 11.40
CA ALA A 317 -3.46 34.36 11.48
C ALA A 317 -2.91 34.18 12.91
N TYR A 318 -3.71 34.47 13.93
CA TYR A 318 -3.34 34.22 15.32
C TYR A 318 -3.17 32.71 15.61
N LYS A 319 -4.16 31.87 15.17
CA LYS A 319 -4.07 30.44 15.32
C LYS A 319 -2.80 29.89 14.63
N GLN A 320 -2.53 30.36 13.42
CA GLN A 320 -1.35 29.99 12.64
C GLN A 320 -0.04 30.27 13.40
N ALA A 321 0.08 31.47 13.98
CA ALA A 321 1.27 31.85 14.73
C ALA A 321 1.48 30.98 15.97
N ILE A 322 0.43 30.67 16.72
CA ILE A 322 0.50 29.80 17.92
C ILE A 322 0.91 28.38 17.53
N ILE A 323 0.28 27.80 16.48
CA ILE A 323 0.62 26.45 15.99
C ILE A 323 2.09 26.39 15.55
N ARG A 324 2.56 27.35 14.75
CA ARG A 324 3.95 27.41 14.29
C ARG A 324 4.93 27.46 15.46
N THR A 325 4.67 28.32 16.45
CA THR A 325 5.52 28.44 17.63
C THR A 325 5.57 27.13 18.44
N ALA A 326 4.45 26.42 18.55
CA ALA A 326 4.43 25.13 19.22
C ALA A 326 5.20 24.04 18.43
N LEU A 327 5.04 24.00 17.10
CA LEU A 327 5.76 23.08 16.23
C LEU A 327 7.29 23.28 16.28
N GLU A 328 7.77 24.53 16.46
CA GLU A 328 9.20 24.81 16.62
C GLU A 328 9.84 24.03 17.79
N LYS A 329 9.09 23.72 18.88
CA LYS A 329 9.60 22.87 19.97
C LYS A 329 9.83 21.42 19.50
N ALA A 330 8.96 20.89 18.66
CA ALA A 330 9.14 19.56 18.08
C ALA A 330 10.33 19.53 17.10
N TYR A 331 10.48 20.59 16.29
CA TYR A 331 11.56 20.73 15.32
C TYR A 331 12.96 20.89 15.92
N GLN A 332 13.06 21.12 17.22
CA GLN A 332 14.33 21.09 17.95
C GLN A 332 14.78 19.66 18.31
N LYS A 333 13.87 18.67 18.29
CA LYS A 333 14.14 17.27 18.60
C LYS A 333 14.61 16.54 17.33
N LEU A 334 15.82 16.83 16.86
CA LEU A 334 16.36 16.26 15.62
C LEU A 334 17.10 14.96 15.89
N PRO A 335 16.96 13.94 15.02
CA PRO A 335 17.83 12.77 15.07
C PRO A 335 19.26 13.15 14.60
N PRO A 336 20.28 12.35 14.98
CA PRO A 336 21.59 12.46 14.35
C PRO A 336 21.51 12.24 12.83
N ARG A 337 22.39 12.90 12.05
CA ARG A 337 22.40 12.80 10.57
C ARG A 337 22.35 11.33 10.10
N ASP A 338 23.16 10.47 10.69
CA ASP A 338 23.26 9.05 10.31
C ASP A 338 22.49 8.14 11.27
N GLY A 339 21.62 8.70 12.12
CA GLY A 339 20.96 8.00 13.21
C GLY A 339 19.52 7.54 12.90
N ILE A 340 18.94 7.91 11.77
CA ILE A 340 17.51 7.67 11.48
C ILE A 340 17.15 6.18 11.59
N VAL A 341 17.96 5.28 11.00
CA VAL A 341 17.73 3.83 11.04
C VAL A 341 17.80 3.28 12.48
N ALA A 342 18.75 3.76 13.29
CA ALA A 342 18.85 3.34 14.70
C ALA A 342 17.66 3.82 15.52
N VAL A 343 17.24 5.07 15.31
CA VAL A 343 16.05 5.65 15.93
C VAL A 343 14.79 4.89 15.54
N ALA A 344 14.63 4.56 14.26
CA ALA A 344 13.48 3.77 13.79
C ALA A 344 13.42 2.38 14.45
N ARG A 345 14.57 1.72 14.67
CA ARG A 345 14.60 0.42 15.41
C ARG A 345 14.15 0.56 16.85
N GLU A 346 14.64 1.58 17.55
CA GLU A 346 14.22 1.86 18.93
C GLU A 346 12.72 2.11 19.00
N TYR A 347 12.20 2.92 18.09
CA TYR A 347 10.78 3.30 18.07
C TYR A 347 9.86 2.13 17.65
N LEU A 348 10.33 1.25 16.77
CA LEU A 348 9.58 0.03 16.45
C LEU A 348 9.43 -0.87 17.69
N GLN A 349 10.48 -0.99 18.51
CA GLN A 349 10.40 -1.75 19.76
C GLN A 349 9.46 -1.07 20.75
N GLN A 350 9.55 0.25 20.95
CA GLN A 350 8.66 1.00 21.83
C GLN A 350 7.18 0.87 21.42
N ALA A 351 6.88 0.99 20.12
CA ALA A 351 5.52 0.82 19.61
C ALA A 351 5.02 -0.63 19.83
N THR A 352 5.89 -1.62 19.62
CA THR A 352 5.57 -3.03 19.86
C THR A 352 5.25 -3.29 21.32
N ASP A 353 6.09 -2.80 22.24
CA ASP A 353 5.90 -2.97 23.69
C ASP A 353 4.57 -2.34 24.14
N PHE A 354 4.26 -1.14 23.65
CA PHE A 354 3.00 -0.46 23.96
C PHE A 354 1.77 -1.24 23.45
N VAL A 355 1.81 -1.75 22.21
CA VAL A 355 0.70 -2.54 21.64
C VAL A 355 0.45 -3.82 22.43
N VAL A 356 1.52 -4.48 22.89
CA VAL A 356 1.44 -5.70 23.73
C VAL A 356 0.91 -5.37 25.11
N GLU A 357 1.45 -4.35 25.78
CA GLU A 357 1.06 -3.95 27.13
C GLU A 357 -0.40 -3.54 27.21
N HIS A 358 -0.88 -2.78 26.22
CA HIS A 358 -2.27 -2.28 26.19
C HIS A 358 -3.23 -3.25 25.49
N ASN A 359 -2.75 -4.44 25.07
CA ASN A 359 -3.56 -5.48 24.44
C ASN A 359 -4.40 -4.93 23.26
N ILE A 360 -3.76 -4.17 22.36
CA ILE A 360 -4.43 -3.43 21.26
C ILE A 360 -4.81 -4.34 20.09
N VAL A 361 -3.90 -5.23 19.68
CA VAL A 361 -4.07 -6.16 18.54
C VAL A 361 -3.13 -7.35 18.69
N ALA A 362 -3.41 -8.49 18.01
CA ALA A 362 -2.50 -9.64 17.99
C ALA A 362 -1.18 -9.27 17.30
N MET A 363 -0.07 -9.68 17.89
CA MET A 363 1.23 -9.54 17.23
C MET A 363 1.45 -10.71 16.26
N PRO A 364 1.93 -10.45 15.03
CA PRO A 364 2.36 -11.52 14.14
C PRO A 364 3.70 -12.12 14.60
N ASP A 365 3.93 -13.38 14.25
CA ASP A 365 5.23 -14.05 14.47
C ASP A 365 6.20 -13.83 13.30
N ASP A 366 5.73 -13.18 12.23
CA ASP A 366 6.49 -12.91 11.00
C ASP A 366 7.62 -11.93 11.30
N PRO A 367 8.84 -12.12 10.76
CA PRO A 367 9.94 -11.23 11.07
C PRO A 367 9.86 -9.91 10.29
N VAL A 368 10.23 -8.80 10.95
CA VAL A 368 10.46 -7.50 10.32
C VAL A 368 11.89 -7.04 10.57
N GLU A 369 12.52 -6.53 9.52
CA GLU A 369 13.87 -6.00 9.60
C GLU A 369 13.92 -4.56 9.08
N ILE A 370 14.56 -3.67 9.83
CA ILE A 370 14.78 -2.30 9.34
C ILE A 370 16.08 -2.26 8.55
N ILE A 371 15.97 -1.90 7.28
CA ILE A 371 17.07 -1.84 6.33
C ILE A 371 17.31 -0.41 5.83
N ILE A 372 18.51 -0.18 5.29
CA ILE A 372 18.77 1.02 4.48
C ILE A 372 18.05 0.86 3.14
N MET A 373 17.22 1.84 2.80
CA MET A 373 16.49 1.85 1.54
C MET A 373 17.43 1.72 0.34
N PRO A 374 17.19 0.76 -0.57
CA PRO A 374 17.94 0.62 -1.81
C PRO A 374 17.94 1.91 -2.64
N GLU A 375 19.04 2.21 -3.31
CA GLU A 375 19.26 3.51 -3.96
C GLU A 375 18.21 3.85 -5.03
N PHE A 376 17.79 2.86 -5.82
CA PHE A 376 16.80 3.06 -6.89
C PHE A 376 15.40 3.44 -6.37
N GLN A 377 15.11 3.22 -5.09
CA GLN A 377 13.84 3.58 -4.45
C GLN A 377 13.90 4.92 -3.70
N ARG A 378 15.09 5.54 -3.60
CA ARG A 378 15.25 6.81 -2.89
C ARG A 378 14.66 7.99 -3.66
N GLY A 379 14.27 9.02 -2.92
CA GLY A 379 13.80 10.30 -3.48
C GLY A 379 12.28 10.45 -3.61
N VAL A 380 11.50 9.41 -3.28
CA VAL A 380 10.02 9.46 -3.29
C VAL A 380 9.46 9.58 -1.87
N ALA A 381 10.02 8.82 -0.92
CA ALA A 381 9.63 8.82 0.49
C ALA A 381 10.86 8.65 1.39
N LEU A 382 10.74 9.03 2.68
CA LEU A 382 11.78 8.72 3.67
C LEU A 382 11.83 7.23 4.00
N ALA A 383 10.68 6.60 4.05
CA ALA A 383 10.56 5.19 4.40
C ALA A 383 9.36 4.56 3.72
N TYR A 384 9.37 3.24 3.64
CA TYR A 384 8.23 2.43 3.21
C TYR A 384 8.37 1.01 3.78
N LEU A 385 7.24 0.33 3.90
CA LEU A 385 7.24 -1.11 4.15
C LEU A 385 7.33 -1.87 2.81
N ASP A 386 8.25 -2.83 2.74
CA ASP A 386 8.39 -3.80 1.66
C ASP A 386 8.04 -5.20 2.23
N PRO A 387 6.77 -5.63 2.14
CA PRO A 387 6.36 -6.96 2.62
C PRO A 387 6.76 -8.04 1.61
N PRO A 388 6.89 -9.31 2.03
CA PRO A 388 7.01 -10.43 1.11
C PRO A 388 5.72 -10.57 0.28
N GLY A 389 5.83 -11.21 -0.87
CA GLY A 389 4.67 -11.57 -1.66
C GLY A 389 3.70 -12.46 -0.85
N PRO A 390 2.38 -12.34 -1.05
CA PRO A 390 1.41 -13.11 -0.27
C PRO A 390 1.53 -14.63 -0.47
N LEU A 391 2.18 -15.09 -1.54
CA LEU A 391 2.45 -16.51 -1.79
C LEU A 391 3.78 -16.98 -1.21
N ASP A 392 4.68 -16.06 -0.84
CA ASP A 392 5.94 -16.39 -0.16
C ASP A 392 5.69 -16.96 1.23
N LYS A 393 6.59 -17.85 1.67
CA LYS A 393 6.50 -18.48 2.99
C LYS A 393 7.77 -18.24 3.79
N GLY A 394 7.60 -17.66 4.99
CA GLY A 394 8.70 -17.49 5.93
C GLY A 394 9.67 -16.36 5.59
N GLU A 395 9.36 -15.53 4.61
CA GLU A 395 10.14 -14.37 4.23
C GLU A 395 9.93 -13.20 5.20
N LYS A 396 10.92 -12.30 5.27
CA LYS A 396 10.88 -11.12 6.14
C LYS A 396 10.17 -9.95 5.46
N SER A 397 9.48 -9.14 6.24
CA SER A 397 9.14 -7.77 5.84
C SER A 397 10.34 -6.84 6.04
N PHE A 398 10.55 -5.90 5.13
CA PHE A 398 11.57 -4.86 5.30
C PHE A 398 10.92 -3.50 5.53
N TYR A 399 11.23 -2.90 6.67
CA TYR A 399 10.99 -1.48 6.89
C TYR A 399 12.22 -0.72 6.35
N ALA A 400 12.12 -0.22 5.13
CA ALA A 400 13.22 0.42 4.42
C ALA A 400 13.25 1.92 4.74
N VAL A 401 14.40 2.43 5.20
CA VAL A 401 14.59 3.83 5.59
C VAL A 401 15.68 4.46 4.72
N ALA A 402 15.36 5.57 4.06
CA ALA A 402 16.31 6.27 3.21
C ALA A 402 17.40 6.97 4.05
N PRO A 403 18.70 6.75 3.75
CA PRO A 403 19.76 7.55 4.32
C PRO A 403 19.74 8.97 3.74
N LEU A 404 20.25 9.95 4.48
CA LEU A 404 20.43 11.29 3.94
C LEU A 404 21.54 11.29 2.89
N PRO A 405 21.37 11.99 1.77
CA PRO A 405 22.42 12.11 0.76
C PRO A 405 23.69 12.76 1.33
N GLU A 406 24.85 12.17 1.03
CA GLU A 406 26.14 12.66 1.53
C GLU A 406 26.49 14.07 1.05
N ASN A 407 26.03 14.44 -0.16
CA ASN A 407 26.28 15.72 -0.79
C ASN A 407 25.35 16.86 -0.31
N TRP A 408 24.47 16.61 0.65
CA TRP A 408 23.60 17.65 1.20
C TRP A 408 24.37 18.59 2.14
N THR A 409 24.10 19.89 2.04
CA THR A 409 24.60 20.88 3.00
C THR A 409 23.90 20.72 4.36
N ASP A 410 24.51 21.28 5.41
CA ASP A 410 23.94 21.22 6.76
C ASP A 410 22.55 21.89 6.83
N GLU A 411 22.32 22.96 6.03
CA GLU A 411 21.01 23.61 5.95
C GLU A 411 19.97 22.69 5.31
N GLN A 412 20.35 21.95 4.26
CA GLN A 412 19.46 20.99 3.60
C GLN A 412 19.11 19.82 4.53
N VAL A 413 20.11 19.31 5.25
CA VAL A 413 19.93 18.27 6.27
C VAL A 413 19.01 18.77 7.37
N THR A 414 19.26 19.97 7.91
CA THR A 414 18.45 20.54 8.99
C THR A 414 17.01 20.75 8.54
N SER A 415 16.77 21.32 7.36
CA SER A 415 15.43 21.52 6.81
C SER A 415 14.68 20.18 6.66
N PHE A 416 15.36 19.14 6.18
CA PHE A 416 14.77 17.82 6.04
C PHE A 416 14.45 17.19 7.41
N LEU A 417 15.39 17.25 8.37
CA LEU A 417 15.21 16.68 9.70
C LEU A 417 14.18 17.45 10.54
N ARG A 418 13.87 18.70 10.23
CA ARG A 418 12.74 19.42 10.83
C ARG A 418 11.41 18.77 10.46
N GLU A 419 11.22 18.38 9.18
CA GLU A 419 10.05 17.61 8.77
C GLU A 419 10.06 16.21 9.42
N TYR A 420 11.19 15.53 9.37
CA TYR A 420 11.39 14.18 9.92
C TYR A 420 12.14 14.23 11.26
N ASN A 421 11.64 15.05 12.21
CA ASN A 421 12.15 15.11 13.58
C ASN A 421 11.83 13.82 14.35
N LEU A 422 12.36 13.68 15.56
CA LEU A 422 12.20 12.44 16.37
C LEU A 422 10.73 12.04 16.54
N LEU A 423 9.81 12.99 16.73
CA LEU A 423 8.39 12.68 16.91
C LEU A 423 7.73 12.29 15.57
N SER A 424 8.16 12.89 14.46
CA SER A 424 7.70 12.50 13.13
C SER A 424 8.17 11.10 12.74
N ILE A 425 9.43 10.72 13.10
CA ILE A 425 9.93 9.35 12.90
C ILE A 425 9.16 8.36 13.77
N GLN A 426 8.74 8.77 14.98
CA GLN A 426 7.88 7.96 15.84
C GLN A 426 6.54 7.65 15.16
N ASP A 427 5.87 8.68 14.62
CA ASP A 427 4.59 8.54 13.91
C ASP A 427 4.72 7.68 12.65
N LEU A 428 5.78 7.94 11.86
CA LEU A 428 6.11 7.15 10.68
C LEU A 428 6.41 5.68 11.02
N THR A 429 7.06 5.40 12.16
CA THR A 429 7.34 4.02 12.60
C THR A 429 6.06 3.28 13.02
N ILE A 430 5.07 3.99 13.56
CA ILE A 430 3.74 3.42 13.78
C ILE A 430 3.09 3.09 12.43
N HIS A 431 3.16 4.00 11.46
CA HIS A 431 2.60 3.84 10.12
C HIS A 431 3.18 2.63 9.37
N GLU A 432 4.51 2.56 9.24
CA GLU A 432 5.18 1.51 8.48
C GLU A 432 5.30 0.18 9.25
N GLY A 433 5.40 0.26 10.58
CA GLY A 433 5.68 -0.88 11.46
C GLY A 433 4.46 -1.35 12.25
N VAL A 434 4.45 -1.03 13.56
CA VAL A 434 3.50 -1.55 14.55
C VAL A 434 2.69 -0.41 15.17
N PRO A 435 1.35 -0.50 15.12
CA PRO A 435 0.52 -1.55 14.50
C PRO A 435 0.08 -1.27 13.05
N GLY A 436 0.85 -0.46 12.29
CA GLY A 436 0.57 -0.06 10.92
C GLY A 436 0.76 -1.15 9.87
N HIS A 437 1.42 -0.82 8.76
CA HIS A 437 1.51 -1.66 7.56
C HIS A 437 2.07 -3.06 7.83
N TYR A 438 3.22 -3.16 8.52
CA TYR A 438 3.82 -4.47 8.78
C TYR A 438 2.85 -5.42 9.49
N LEU A 439 2.31 -4.99 10.63
CA LEU A 439 1.40 -5.81 11.42
C LEU A 439 0.13 -6.15 10.63
N GLN A 440 -0.46 -5.16 9.97
CA GLN A 440 -1.69 -5.30 9.20
C GLN A 440 -1.51 -6.32 8.07
N ILE A 441 -0.47 -6.19 7.24
CA ILE A 441 -0.25 -7.06 6.08
C ILE A 441 0.09 -8.48 6.54
N ALA A 442 0.96 -8.63 7.56
CA ALA A 442 1.31 -9.94 8.11
C ALA A 442 0.09 -10.72 8.62
N LEU A 443 -0.85 -10.04 9.30
CA LEU A 443 -2.08 -10.69 9.76
C LEU A 443 -3.07 -10.94 8.62
N SER A 444 -3.24 -9.97 7.72
CA SER A 444 -4.18 -10.08 6.59
C SER A 444 -3.79 -11.17 5.59
N ASN A 445 -2.48 -11.40 5.38
CA ASN A 445 -1.98 -12.46 4.50
C ASN A 445 -2.23 -13.89 5.04
N ARG A 446 -2.70 -14.03 6.28
CA ARG A 446 -3.16 -15.31 6.84
C ARG A 446 -4.58 -15.69 6.39
N TYR A 447 -5.31 -14.77 5.75
CA TYR A 447 -6.63 -15.06 5.20
C TYR A 447 -6.55 -16.08 4.06
N PRO A 448 -7.43 -17.10 4.00
CA PRO A 448 -7.26 -18.22 3.07
C PRO A 448 -7.43 -17.88 1.58
N SER A 449 -8.14 -16.80 1.25
CA SER A 449 -8.33 -16.41 -0.16
C SER A 449 -7.07 -15.79 -0.74
N THR A 450 -6.39 -16.51 -1.63
CA THR A 450 -5.24 -16.00 -2.38
C THR A 450 -5.61 -14.78 -3.22
N LEU A 451 -6.80 -14.77 -3.83
CA LEU A 451 -7.28 -13.61 -4.59
C LEU A 451 -7.29 -12.33 -3.73
N ARG A 452 -7.82 -12.42 -2.50
CA ARG A 452 -7.91 -11.28 -1.59
C ARG A 452 -6.55 -10.82 -1.06
N SER A 453 -5.58 -11.72 -0.96
CA SER A 453 -4.22 -11.38 -0.59
C SER A 453 -3.46 -10.69 -1.73
N VAL A 454 -3.75 -11.07 -2.99
CA VAL A 454 -3.14 -10.46 -4.18
C VAL A 454 -3.81 -9.15 -4.56
N LEU A 455 -5.16 -9.10 -4.50
CA LEU A 455 -5.97 -7.94 -4.89
C LEU A 455 -6.39 -7.12 -3.66
N TRP A 456 -5.43 -6.67 -2.88
CA TRP A 456 -5.67 -5.86 -1.68
C TRP A 456 -6.15 -4.43 -1.99
N SER A 457 -6.91 -3.85 -1.08
CA SER A 457 -7.46 -2.49 -1.21
C SER A 457 -6.48 -1.44 -0.70
N GLY A 458 -6.05 -0.52 -1.58
CA GLY A 458 -5.24 0.64 -1.18
C GLY A 458 -5.86 1.46 -0.04
N PRO A 459 -7.15 1.86 -0.11
CA PRO A 459 -7.82 2.51 1.00
C PRO A 459 -7.85 1.71 2.31
N PHE A 460 -7.95 0.38 2.25
CA PHE A 460 -7.87 -0.43 3.47
C PHE A 460 -6.49 -0.35 4.11
N VAL A 461 -5.43 -0.58 3.31
CA VAL A 461 -4.05 -0.66 3.80
C VAL A 461 -3.55 0.71 4.27
N GLU A 462 -3.67 1.75 3.44
CA GLU A 462 -3.24 3.11 3.78
C GLU A 462 -4.10 3.72 4.89
N GLY A 463 -5.41 3.48 4.81
CA GLY A 463 -6.36 3.95 5.82
C GLY A 463 -6.14 3.32 7.18
N TRP A 464 -5.78 2.03 7.22
CA TRP A 464 -5.40 1.35 8.46
C TRP A 464 -4.17 1.97 9.10
N ALA A 465 -3.10 2.25 8.33
CA ALA A 465 -1.88 2.82 8.86
C ALA A 465 -2.12 4.22 9.47
N VAL A 466 -2.87 5.10 8.77
CA VAL A 466 -3.26 6.41 9.32
C VAL A 466 -4.19 6.28 10.54
N TYR A 467 -5.08 5.28 10.54
CA TYR A 467 -5.91 4.96 11.70
C TYR A 467 -5.07 4.49 12.89
N ALA A 468 -4.04 3.67 12.65
CA ALA A 468 -3.14 3.17 13.67
C ALA A 468 -2.34 4.29 14.35
N GLU A 469 -1.80 5.25 13.57
CA GLU A 469 -1.15 6.46 14.10
C GLU A 469 -2.06 7.17 15.11
N ARG A 470 -3.26 7.49 14.70
CA ARG A 470 -4.22 8.22 15.54
C ARG A 470 -4.67 7.42 16.75
N MET A 471 -4.96 6.14 16.57
CA MET A 471 -5.41 5.24 17.62
C MET A 471 -4.36 5.12 18.72
N MET A 472 -3.07 4.95 18.38
CA MET A 472 -1.97 4.87 19.37
C MET A 472 -1.91 6.13 20.26
N ILE A 473 -2.05 7.31 19.64
CA ILE A 473 -2.05 8.60 20.38
C ILE A 473 -3.28 8.72 21.28
N ASP A 474 -4.44 8.27 20.82
CA ASP A 474 -5.68 8.34 21.60
C ASP A 474 -5.70 7.32 22.75
N GLU A 475 -4.96 6.21 22.64
CA GLU A 475 -4.73 5.23 23.73
C GLU A 475 -3.59 5.62 24.69
N GLY A 476 -2.97 6.79 24.51
CA GLY A 476 -2.00 7.34 25.46
C GLY A 476 -0.54 7.04 25.15
N TYR A 477 -0.20 6.65 23.94
CA TYR A 477 1.19 6.43 23.55
C TYR A 477 2.07 7.64 23.87
N LEU A 478 3.28 7.39 24.37
CA LEU A 478 4.21 8.39 24.91
C LEU A 478 3.60 9.28 26.04
N ASP A 479 2.86 8.65 26.96
CA ASP A 479 2.28 9.31 28.14
C ASP A 479 1.41 10.54 27.77
N ASN A 480 0.74 10.51 26.61
CA ASN A 480 -0.05 11.63 26.07
C ASN A 480 0.76 12.91 25.81
N ASP A 481 2.05 12.80 25.42
CA ASP A 481 2.88 13.97 25.09
C ASP A 481 2.14 14.91 24.11
N PRO A 482 1.84 16.15 24.50
CA PRO A 482 1.12 17.08 23.65
C PRO A 482 1.88 17.43 22.34
N LEU A 483 3.24 17.38 22.36
CA LEU A 483 4.02 17.56 21.14
C LEU A 483 3.83 16.39 20.17
N MET A 484 3.77 15.16 20.68
CA MET A 484 3.47 13.99 19.83
C MET A 484 2.08 14.11 19.21
N ARG A 485 1.06 14.49 20.01
CA ARG A 485 -0.28 14.74 19.50
C ARG A 485 -0.31 15.85 18.45
N LEU A 486 0.46 16.93 18.62
CA LEU A 486 0.54 18.02 17.64
C LEU A 486 1.19 17.55 16.32
N ILE A 487 2.24 16.74 16.38
CA ILE A 487 2.90 16.15 15.20
C ILE A 487 1.96 15.18 14.49
N ASN A 488 1.28 14.28 15.20
CA ASN A 488 0.29 13.38 14.61
C ASN A 488 -0.84 14.16 13.90
N LEU A 489 -1.33 15.23 14.49
CA LEU A 489 -2.31 16.11 13.83
C LEU A 489 -1.74 16.78 12.57
N LYS A 490 -0.45 17.18 12.57
CA LYS A 490 0.22 17.71 11.38
C LYS A 490 0.31 16.64 10.28
N TRP A 491 0.66 15.41 10.62
CA TRP A 491 0.73 14.30 9.67
C TRP A 491 -0.65 13.97 9.10
N TYR A 492 -1.68 13.94 9.94
CA TYR A 492 -3.05 13.78 9.46
C TYR A 492 -3.51 14.96 8.59
N LEU A 493 -3.12 16.20 8.91
CA LEU A 493 -3.40 17.36 8.06
C LEU A 493 -2.72 17.23 6.68
N ARG A 494 -1.55 16.60 6.61
CA ARG A 494 -0.89 16.24 5.35
C ARG A 494 -1.73 15.26 4.53
N VAL A 495 -2.32 14.26 5.17
CA VAL A 495 -3.27 13.32 4.52
C VAL A 495 -4.50 14.05 3.97
N VAL A 496 -5.05 14.98 4.74
CA VAL A 496 -6.20 15.81 4.31
C VAL A 496 -5.83 16.69 3.12
N THR A 497 -4.68 17.37 3.16
CA THR A 497 -4.22 18.21 2.04
C THR A 497 -3.92 17.37 0.80
N ASN A 498 -3.41 16.14 0.94
CA ASN A 498 -3.24 15.20 -0.17
C ASN A 498 -4.55 14.94 -0.91
N ALA A 499 -5.66 14.69 -0.20
CA ALA A 499 -6.97 14.47 -0.80
C ALA A 499 -7.51 15.72 -1.52
N ILE A 500 -7.18 16.92 -1.03
CA ILE A 500 -7.56 18.17 -1.68
C ILE A 500 -6.77 18.39 -2.98
N ILE A 501 -5.42 18.29 -2.92
CA ILE A 501 -4.57 18.59 -4.07
C ILE A 501 -4.72 17.55 -5.19
N ASP A 502 -4.95 16.29 -4.86
CA ASP A 502 -5.08 15.19 -5.82
C ASP A 502 -6.12 15.52 -6.90
N SER A 503 -7.36 15.77 -6.50
CA SER A 503 -8.42 16.13 -7.45
C SER A 503 -8.27 17.56 -8.01
N ALA A 504 -7.82 18.52 -7.19
CA ALA A 504 -7.71 19.90 -7.60
C ALA A 504 -6.67 20.12 -8.70
N ILE A 505 -5.55 19.38 -8.66
CA ILE A 505 -4.50 19.44 -9.67
C ILE A 505 -5.00 18.85 -11.00
N HIS A 506 -5.60 17.67 -10.95
CA HIS A 506 -5.99 16.94 -12.16
C HIS A 506 -7.29 17.44 -12.82
N VAL A 507 -8.17 18.09 -12.05
CA VAL A 507 -9.52 18.45 -12.51
C VAL A 507 -9.79 19.95 -12.42
N ASP A 508 -9.44 20.59 -11.30
CA ASP A 508 -9.82 21.98 -11.04
C ASP A 508 -8.75 23.00 -11.51
N GLY A 509 -7.62 22.51 -12.06
CA GLY A 509 -6.55 23.37 -12.60
C GLY A 509 -5.69 24.05 -11.53
N MET A 510 -5.62 23.49 -10.30
CA MET A 510 -4.79 24.04 -9.23
C MET A 510 -3.35 24.21 -9.71
N THR A 511 -2.80 25.41 -9.51
CA THR A 511 -1.42 25.73 -9.89
C THR A 511 -0.44 25.27 -8.82
N ARG A 512 0.86 25.21 -9.19
CA ARG A 512 1.93 24.89 -8.24
C ARG A 512 1.93 25.82 -7.03
N ASP A 513 1.81 27.13 -7.25
CA ASP A 513 1.85 28.11 -6.17
C ASP A 513 0.67 27.96 -5.20
N GLN A 514 -0.52 27.64 -5.71
CA GLN A 514 -1.69 27.35 -4.89
C GLN A 514 -1.51 26.06 -4.08
N ALA A 515 -0.97 25.01 -4.68
CA ALA A 515 -0.69 23.75 -4.00
C ALA A 515 0.40 23.92 -2.93
N MET A 516 1.51 24.61 -3.26
CA MET A 516 2.58 24.92 -2.31
C MET A 516 2.07 25.75 -1.14
N HIS A 517 1.27 26.78 -1.40
CA HIS A 517 0.66 27.59 -0.33
C HIS A 517 -0.22 26.75 0.58
N LEU A 518 -1.07 25.88 0.02
CA LEU A 518 -1.92 24.99 0.82
C LEU A 518 -1.09 24.04 1.70
N MET A 519 -0.03 23.45 1.16
CA MET A 519 0.80 22.48 1.89
C MET A 519 1.70 23.17 2.94
N ILE A 520 2.35 24.29 2.61
CA ILE A 520 3.30 24.96 3.50
C ILE A 520 2.57 25.81 4.54
N GLU A 521 1.73 26.75 4.09
CA GLU A 521 1.02 27.66 4.99
C GLU A 521 -0.16 26.97 5.66
N GLY A 522 -0.92 26.20 4.87
CA GLY A 522 -2.11 25.50 5.34
C GLY A 522 -1.82 24.23 6.12
N GLY A 523 -0.88 23.42 5.65
CA GLY A 523 -0.55 22.09 6.14
C GLY A 523 0.72 22.00 7.00
N PHE A 524 1.43 23.13 7.21
CA PHE A 524 2.67 23.20 8.00
C PHE A 524 3.79 22.29 7.52
N GLN A 525 3.79 21.91 6.23
CA GLN A 525 4.84 21.09 5.63
C GLN A 525 6.07 21.96 5.33
N GLU A 526 7.25 21.38 5.46
CA GLU A 526 8.48 22.03 5.03
C GLU A 526 8.50 22.14 3.49
N GLU A 527 9.11 23.22 2.96
CA GLU A 527 9.06 23.54 1.52
C GLU A 527 9.54 22.39 0.62
N ARG A 528 10.58 21.70 1.05
CA ARG A 528 11.17 20.59 0.29
C ARG A 528 10.22 19.39 0.19
N GLU A 529 9.53 19.05 1.28
CA GLU A 529 8.50 18.01 1.31
C GLU A 529 7.32 18.39 0.40
N ALA A 530 6.83 19.62 0.50
CA ALA A 530 5.76 20.13 -0.34
C ALA A 530 6.14 20.10 -1.84
N ALA A 531 7.39 20.45 -2.18
CA ALA A 531 7.87 20.38 -3.56
C ALA A 531 7.94 18.94 -4.09
N GLY A 532 8.40 17.98 -3.29
CA GLY A 532 8.36 16.55 -3.62
C GLY A 532 6.93 16.04 -3.81
N LYS A 533 6.01 16.45 -2.94
CA LYS A 533 4.58 16.13 -3.02
C LYS A 533 3.92 16.68 -4.28
N TRP A 534 4.28 17.90 -4.68
CA TRP A 534 3.81 18.47 -5.95
C TRP A 534 4.23 17.62 -7.15
N VAL A 535 5.48 17.12 -7.18
CA VAL A 535 5.94 16.21 -8.23
C VAL A 535 5.15 14.91 -8.19
N ARG A 536 5.03 14.26 -7.02
CA ARG A 536 4.26 13.02 -6.86
C ARG A 536 2.81 13.17 -7.33
N ALA A 537 2.16 14.27 -6.98
CA ALA A 537 0.78 14.54 -7.37
C ALA A 537 0.59 14.72 -8.89
N GLN A 538 1.65 15.08 -9.65
CA GLN A 538 1.61 15.11 -11.11
C GLN A 538 1.83 13.73 -11.74
N LEU A 539 2.62 12.87 -11.09
CA LEU A 539 2.97 11.53 -11.58
C LEU A 539 1.89 10.50 -11.29
N THR A 540 1.04 10.75 -10.28
CA THR A 540 -0.05 9.87 -9.86
C THR A 540 -1.39 10.58 -9.99
N SER A 541 -2.49 9.84 -9.95
CA SER A 541 -3.85 10.38 -9.89
C SER A 541 -4.74 9.42 -9.11
N ALA A 542 -5.66 9.97 -8.31
CA ALA A 542 -6.56 9.23 -7.41
C ALA A 542 -5.87 8.45 -6.27
N GLN A 543 -4.54 8.35 -6.26
CA GLN A 543 -3.80 7.61 -5.25
C GLN A 543 -3.69 8.38 -3.92
N LEU A 544 -3.44 9.69 -3.98
CA LEU A 544 -3.28 10.51 -2.77
C LEU A 544 -4.58 10.61 -1.96
N SER A 545 -5.73 10.38 -2.58
CA SER A 545 -7.04 10.35 -1.92
C SER A 545 -7.28 9.07 -1.10
N THR A 546 -6.54 7.97 -1.34
CA THR A 546 -6.76 6.68 -0.68
C THR A 546 -6.51 6.72 0.82
N TYR A 547 -5.49 7.46 1.26
CA TYR A 547 -5.14 7.67 2.68
C TYR A 547 -6.32 8.27 3.46
N PHE A 548 -6.84 9.38 2.96
CA PHE A 548 -7.92 10.11 3.61
C PHE A 548 -9.23 9.31 3.64
N VAL A 549 -9.62 8.75 2.49
CA VAL A 549 -10.87 8.00 2.40
C VAL A 549 -10.80 6.73 3.25
N GLY A 550 -9.70 6.01 3.17
CA GLY A 550 -9.48 4.80 3.97
C GLY A 550 -9.54 5.07 5.47
N TYR A 551 -8.83 6.12 5.94
CA TYR A 551 -8.90 6.53 7.35
C TYR A 551 -10.33 6.84 7.80
N GLN A 552 -11.05 7.64 7.00
CA GLN A 552 -12.45 8.00 7.32
C GLN A 552 -13.34 6.75 7.42
N GLU A 553 -13.20 5.81 6.49
CA GLU A 553 -13.96 4.56 6.47
C GLU A 553 -13.61 3.66 7.67
N HIS A 554 -12.34 3.54 8.07
CA HIS A 554 -11.94 2.81 9.27
C HIS A 554 -12.51 3.43 10.55
N VAL A 555 -12.47 4.74 10.69
CA VAL A 555 -13.06 5.46 11.83
C VAL A 555 -14.58 5.29 11.88
N GLU A 556 -15.27 5.42 10.74
CA GLU A 556 -16.71 5.21 10.64
C GLU A 556 -17.10 3.76 10.97
N MET A 557 -16.32 2.78 10.49
CA MET A 557 -16.52 1.37 10.81
C MET A 557 -16.34 1.11 12.31
N ARG A 558 -15.22 1.58 12.92
CA ARG A 558 -14.99 1.43 14.36
C ARG A 558 -16.15 1.96 15.18
N ARG A 559 -16.58 3.20 14.92
CA ARG A 559 -17.72 3.81 15.63
C ARG A 559 -19.02 3.00 15.51
N ALA A 560 -19.30 2.46 14.32
CA ALA A 560 -20.49 1.64 14.11
C ALA A 560 -20.40 0.31 14.87
N VAL A 561 -19.23 -0.32 14.92
CA VAL A 561 -19.00 -1.56 15.67
C VAL A 561 -19.05 -1.32 17.19
N GLU A 562 -18.46 -0.22 17.68
CA GLU A 562 -18.57 0.20 19.09
C GLU A 562 -20.04 0.34 19.52
N GLN A 563 -20.88 0.97 18.70
CA GLN A 563 -22.31 1.13 18.99
C GLN A 563 -23.08 -0.20 19.03
N VAL A 564 -22.69 -1.18 18.21
CA VAL A 564 -23.38 -2.48 18.13
C VAL A 564 -22.89 -3.46 19.20
N TRP A 565 -21.58 -3.45 19.49
CA TRP A 565 -21.00 -4.35 20.48
C TRP A 565 -21.11 -3.84 21.92
N ASP A 566 -21.32 -2.55 22.11
CA ASP A 566 -21.51 -1.89 23.40
C ASP A 566 -20.49 -2.38 24.45
N ASP A 567 -20.92 -2.93 25.58
CA ASP A 567 -20.07 -3.46 26.67
C ASP A 567 -19.13 -4.61 26.23
N GLU A 568 -19.40 -5.24 25.08
CA GLU A 568 -18.55 -6.31 24.53
C GLU A 568 -17.39 -5.78 23.67
N PHE A 569 -17.35 -4.48 23.39
CA PHE A 569 -16.30 -3.88 22.58
C PHE A 569 -14.97 -3.86 23.35
N THR A 570 -13.92 -4.35 22.70
CA THR A 570 -12.53 -4.10 23.09
C THR A 570 -11.71 -3.86 21.85
N LEU A 571 -10.67 -3.03 21.94
CA LEU A 571 -9.77 -2.77 20.81
C LEU A 571 -9.21 -4.06 20.25
N ARG A 572 -8.73 -4.95 21.11
CA ARG A 572 -8.18 -6.25 20.73
C ARG A 572 -9.14 -7.06 19.87
N ARG A 573 -10.35 -7.26 20.37
CA ARG A 573 -11.40 -8.02 19.63
C ARG A 573 -11.71 -7.38 18.30
N TYR A 574 -11.84 -6.05 18.28
CA TYR A 574 -12.17 -5.30 17.06
C TYR A 574 -11.06 -5.42 16.02
N HIS A 575 -9.81 -5.12 16.40
CA HIS A 575 -8.68 -5.14 15.48
C HIS A 575 -8.38 -6.54 14.95
N ASP A 576 -8.34 -7.53 15.84
CA ASP A 576 -8.14 -8.93 15.42
C ASP A 576 -9.20 -9.38 14.43
N GLN A 577 -10.47 -8.97 14.62
CA GLN A 577 -11.53 -9.31 13.69
C GLN A 577 -11.43 -8.55 12.37
N VAL A 578 -11.12 -7.25 12.38
CA VAL A 578 -10.90 -6.47 11.16
C VAL A 578 -9.82 -7.09 10.29
N LEU A 579 -8.67 -7.43 10.88
CA LEU A 579 -7.51 -7.95 10.16
C LEU A 579 -7.66 -9.44 9.77
N SER A 580 -8.59 -10.16 10.37
CA SER A 580 -8.86 -11.56 10.03
C SER A 580 -9.55 -11.77 8.68
N TYR A 581 -10.04 -10.71 8.04
CA TYR A 581 -10.73 -10.78 6.75
C TYR A 581 -9.84 -10.50 5.53
N GLY A 582 -8.54 -10.41 5.70
CA GLY A 582 -7.61 -9.97 4.65
C GLY A 582 -7.61 -8.45 4.50
N SER A 583 -7.30 -7.94 3.32
CA SER A 583 -7.27 -6.50 3.04
C SER A 583 -8.30 -6.06 1.98
N PRO A 584 -9.59 -6.47 2.09
CA PRO A 584 -10.62 -6.03 1.14
C PRO A 584 -11.02 -4.57 1.41
N PRO A 585 -11.74 -3.88 0.51
CA PRO A 585 -12.33 -2.58 0.78
C PRO A 585 -13.07 -2.53 2.13
N VAL A 586 -12.87 -1.44 2.90
CA VAL A 586 -13.36 -1.31 4.28
C VAL A 586 -14.86 -1.54 4.41
N LYS A 587 -15.65 -1.12 3.41
CA LYS A 587 -17.10 -1.37 3.35
C LYS A 587 -17.46 -2.86 3.47
N PHE A 588 -16.64 -3.76 2.95
CA PHE A 588 -16.88 -5.19 3.00
C PHE A 588 -16.53 -5.79 4.36
N VAL A 589 -15.44 -5.32 4.98
CA VAL A 589 -15.11 -5.69 6.36
C VAL A 589 -16.21 -5.25 7.31
N ARG A 590 -16.70 -4.02 7.16
CA ARG A 590 -17.85 -3.51 7.91
C ARG A 590 -19.08 -4.40 7.74
N ALA A 591 -19.41 -4.76 6.50
CA ALA A 591 -20.55 -5.61 6.21
C ALA A 591 -20.42 -7.00 6.84
N LEU A 592 -19.22 -7.58 6.89
CA LEU A 592 -18.96 -8.88 7.54
C LEU A 592 -19.16 -8.78 9.06
N ILE A 593 -18.62 -7.74 9.69
CA ILE A 593 -18.67 -7.57 11.16
C ILE A 593 -20.11 -7.27 11.62
N LEU A 594 -20.82 -6.40 10.90
CA LEU A 594 -22.16 -5.93 11.30
C LEU A 594 -23.32 -6.74 10.70
N GLY A 595 -23.03 -7.74 9.84
CA GLY A 595 -24.08 -8.52 9.18
C GLY A 595 -24.85 -7.74 8.10
N GLU A 596 -24.30 -6.63 7.60
CA GLU A 596 -24.89 -5.81 6.54
C GLU A 596 -24.81 -6.53 5.18
N ASP A 597 -25.66 -6.16 4.21
CA ASP A 597 -25.62 -6.72 2.86
C ASP A 597 -24.32 -6.36 2.14
N ILE A 598 -23.80 -7.32 1.34
CA ILE A 598 -22.63 -7.09 0.52
C ILE A 598 -23.04 -6.25 -0.69
N SER A 599 -22.62 -4.98 -0.71
CA SER A 599 -22.91 -4.05 -1.81
C SER A 599 -22.14 -4.43 -3.07
N ARG A 600 -22.77 -4.29 -4.23
CA ARG A 600 -22.10 -4.48 -5.53
C ARG A 600 -21.12 -3.34 -5.81
N SER A 601 -19.98 -3.67 -6.39
CA SER A 601 -19.10 -2.69 -7.05
C SER A 601 -19.83 -2.10 -8.26
N ARG A 602 -19.55 -0.84 -8.59
CA ARG A 602 -20.25 -0.12 -9.67
C ARG A 602 -19.63 -0.42 -11.02
#